data_44e25351a756657601205cce83492d5d
#
_entry.id   44e25351a756657601205cce83492d5d
#
_cell.length_a   1.000
_cell.length_b   1.000
_cell.length_c   1.000
_cell.angle_alpha   90.00
_cell.angle_beta   90.00
_cell.angle_gamma   90.00
#
_symmetry.space_group_name_H-M   'P 1'
#
loop_
_entity.id
_entity.type
_entity.pdbx_description
1 polymer ?
#
loop_
_entity_poly.entity_id
_entity_poly.type
_entity_poly.pdbx_seq_one_letter_code
_entity_poly.pdbx_strand_id
1 'polypeptide(L)'
;MIGIYKITNTDNGKIYIGQSIDISHRKACHEYDLKNNRHKNAHLQRAYNKKPNAFKFEIICYCKEEDLNELEAFYIAKYNSTNQRYGYNFDAGGNGTGRKSEETKKKMSIAKKGNKAMNGIKLSEEWKRHLSEAQPHKKRIICIDTGEEFESFADASRKTGLNRSKIVSVCTGHRNKTGGLRFRYANTETGG
;
A
#
# COMPACT_ATOMS: atom_id res chain seq x y z
N MET A 1 8.13 -14.68 12.91
CA MET A 1 9.42 -15.43 12.80
C MET A 1 10.10 -15.03 11.51
N ILE A 2 11.41 -14.73 11.58
CA ILE A 2 12.25 -14.27 10.46
C ILE A 2 12.87 -15.47 9.75
N GLY A 3 12.88 -15.51 8.40
CA GLY A 3 13.54 -16.61 7.68
C GLY A 3 13.16 -16.69 6.19
N ILE A 4 13.57 -17.79 5.59
CA ILE A 4 13.38 -18.15 4.19
C ILE A 4 12.33 -19.25 4.08
N TYR A 5 11.45 -19.10 3.09
CA TYR A 5 10.38 -20.07 2.81
C TYR A 5 10.36 -20.44 1.31
N LYS A 6 9.72 -21.54 1.01
CA LYS A 6 9.41 -21.94 -0.37
C LYS A 6 7.94 -22.23 -0.53
N ILE A 7 7.42 -21.97 -1.72
CA ILE A 7 6.10 -22.40 -2.18
C ILE A 7 6.34 -23.41 -3.31
N THR A 8 5.95 -24.64 -3.09
CA THR A 8 6.14 -25.74 -4.04
C THR A 8 4.82 -26.05 -4.75
N ASN A 9 4.84 -26.06 -6.07
CA ASN A 9 3.76 -26.64 -6.85
C ASN A 9 4.01 -28.17 -6.96
N THR A 10 3.23 -28.95 -6.24
CA THR A 10 3.38 -30.42 -6.15
C THR A 10 2.99 -31.14 -7.45
N ASP A 11 2.29 -30.46 -8.37
CA ASP A 11 1.89 -31.02 -9.66
C ASP A 11 3.06 -31.08 -10.66
N ASN A 12 3.98 -30.11 -10.62
CA ASN A 12 5.07 -30.01 -11.59
C ASN A 12 6.45 -29.80 -10.95
N GLY A 13 6.54 -29.79 -9.63
CA GLY A 13 7.79 -29.65 -8.88
C GLY A 13 8.41 -28.25 -8.87
N LYS A 14 7.80 -27.26 -9.54
CA LYS A 14 8.33 -25.89 -9.58
C LYS A 14 8.18 -25.21 -8.24
N ILE A 15 9.15 -24.36 -7.90
CA ILE A 15 9.21 -23.69 -6.61
C ILE A 15 9.34 -22.18 -6.74
N TYR A 16 8.84 -21.48 -5.74
CA TYR A 16 9.09 -20.09 -5.47
C TYR A 16 9.82 -19.97 -4.15
N ILE A 17 10.90 -19.22 -4.10
CA ILE A 17 11.65 -18.90 -2.88
C ILE A 17 11.34 -17.46 -2.49
N GLY A 18 11.20 -17.21 -1.19
CA GLY A 18 11.00 -15.88 -0.65
C GLY A 18 11.52 -15.75 0.76
N GLN A 19 11.69 -14.50 1.19
CA GLN A 19 12.11 -14.13 2.52
C GLN A 19 11.04 -13.33 3.26
N SER A 20 11.07 -13.36 4.59
CA SER A 20 10.21 -12.51 5.41
C SER A 20 10.76 -12.29 6.81
N ILE A 21 10.51 -11.09 7.34
CA ILE A 21 10.67 -10.78 8.76
C ILE A 21 9.52 -11.36 9.60
N ASP A 22 8.39 -11.69 8.96
CA ASP A 22 7.28 -12.41 9.56
C ASP A 22 6.71 -13.42 8.57
N ILE A 23 7.19 -14.66 8.65
CA ILE A 23 6.80 -15.76 7.76
C ILE A 23 5.31 -16.09 7.88
N SER A 24 4.75 -16.04 9.09
CA SER A 24 3.33 -16.38 9.31
C SER A 24 2.42 -15.38 8.60
N HIS A 25 2.68 -14.09 8.78
CA HIS A 25 1.97 -13.03 8.06
C HIS A 25 2.18 -13.14 6.55
N ARG A 26 3.42 -13.39 6.12
CA ARG A 26 3.75 -13.51 4.69
C ARG A 26 3.05 -14.67 4.01
N LYS A 27 2.94 -15.81 4.68
CA LYS A 27 2.16 -16.97 4.22
C LYS A 27 0.70 -16.58 4.00
N ALA A 28 0.08 -15.96 5.00
CA ALA A 28 -1.32 -15.51 4.90
C ALA A 28 -1.53 -14.53 3.73
N CYS A 29 -0.58 -13.60 3.51
CA CYS A 29 -0.62 -12.70 2.35
C CYS A 29 -0.55 -13.47 1.02
N HIS A 30 0.36 -14.45 0.88
CA HIS A 30 0.44 -15.25 -0.34
C HIS A 30 -0.87 -16.02 -0.59
N GLU A 31 -1.40 -16.68 0.42
CA GLU A 31 -2.65 -17.45 0.31
C GLU A 31 -3.83 -16.55 -0.08
N TYR A 32 -3.94 -15.38 0.55
CA TYR A 32 -4.96 -14.40 0.24
C TYR A 32 -4.84 -13.86 -1.19
N ASP A 33 -3.63 -13.43 -1.60
CA ASP A 33 -3.39 -12.84 -2.92
C ASP A 33 -3.63 -13.86 -4.03
N LEU A 34 -3.15 -15.10 -3.87
CA LEU A 34 -3.35 -16.18 -4.83
C LEU A 34 -4.85 -16.51 -4.98
N LYS A 35 -5.56 -16.64 -3.86
CA LYS A 35 -6.99 -16.95 -3.84
C LYS A 35 -7.83 -15.85 -4.51
N ASN A 36 -7.44 -14.60 -4.35
CA ASN A 36 -8.16 -13.44 -4.90
C ASN A 36 -7.64 -12.97 -6.27
N ASN A 37 -6.76 -13.73 -6.92
CA ASN A 37 -6.17 -13.41 -8.23
C ASN A 37 -5.43 -12.07 -8.25
N ARG A 38 -4.71 -11.73 -7.17
CA ARG A 38 -4.00 -10.47 -6.95
C ARG A 38 -2.50 -10.62 -6.74
N HIS A 39 -1.98 -11.84 -6.86
CA HIS A 39 -0.58 -12.11 -6.58
C HIS A 39 0.34 -11.42 -7.58
N LYS A 40 1.34 -10.67 -7.08
CA LYS A 40 2.28 -9.89 -7.91
C LYS A 40 3.09 -10.74 -8.89
N ASN A 41 3.39 -11.99 -8.53
CA ASN A 41 4.05 -12.92 -9.44
C ASN A 41 3.00 -13.57 -10.34
N ALA A 42 2.85 -13.05 -11.55
CA ALA A 42 1.87 -13.52 -12.52
C ALA A 42 2.10 -14.97 -12.98
N HIS A 43 3.37 -15.46 -12.95
CA HIS A 43 3.68 -16.86 -13.31
C HIS A 43 3.17 -17.81 -12.22
N LEU A 44 3.41 -17.49 -10.95
CA LEU A 44 2.89 -18.24 -9.81
C LEU A 44 1.36 -18.17 -9.77
N GLN A 45 0.77 -16.99 -10.01
CA GLN A 45 -0.69 -16.82 -10.05
C GLN A 45 -1.35 -17.68 -11.11
N ARG A 46 -0.82 -17.66 -12.34
CA ARG A 46 -1.36 -18.50 -13.43
C ARG A 46 -1.27 -20.00 -13.13
N ALA A 47 -0.20 -20.43 -12.48
CA ALA A 47 -0.05 -21.81 -12.08
C ALA A 47 -1.06 -22.19 -10.98
N TYR A 48 -1.25 -21.31 -9.99
CA TYR A 48 -2.23 -21.48 -8.92
C TYR A 48 -3.66 -21.58 -9.48
N ASN A 49 -4.03 -20.72 -10.41
CA ASN A 49 -5.37 -20.72 -11.01
C ASN A 49 -5.70 -22.06 -11.75
N LYS A 50 -4.68 -22.74 -12.26
CA LYS A 50 -4.87 -24.05 -12.90
C LYS A 50 -5.15 -25.17 -11.90
N LYS A 51 -4.44 -25.19 -10.79
CA LYS A 51 -4.54 -26.23 -9.75
C LYS A 51 -4.28 -25.62 -8.36
N PRO A 52 -5.27 -24.97 -7.72
CA PRO A 52 -5.09 -24.28 -6.43
C PRO A 52 -4.59 -25.20 -5.31
N ASN A 53 -5.05 -26.45 -5.29
CA ASN A 53 -4.72 -27.42 -4.24
C ASN A 53 -3.32 -28.04 -4.38
N ALA A 54 -2.57 -27.70 -5.44
CA ALA A 54 -1.24 -28.24 -5.68
C ALA A 54 -0.11 -27.43 -5.01
N PHE A 55 -0.44 -26.42 -4.19
CA PHE A 55 0.57 -25.53 -3.63
C PHE A 55 0.81 -25.79 -2.16
N LYS A 56 2.07 -26.04 -1.80
CA LYS A 56 2.52 -26.29 -0.43
C LYS A 56 3.49 -25.20 0.00
N PHE A 57 3.22 -24.57 1.13
CA PHE A 57 4.10 -23.59 1.76
C PHE A 57 4.97 -24.29 2.82
N GLU A 58 6.28 -24.12 2.76
CA GLU A 58 7.25 -24.73 3.69
C GLU A 58 8.31 -23.71 4.09
N ILE A 59 8.72 -23.75 5.36
CA ILE A 59 9.83 -22.95 5.85
C ILE A 59 11.12 -23.71 5.56
N ILE A 60 12.11 -23.03 4.97
CA ILE A 60 13.42 -23.62 4.69
C ILE A 60 14.32 -23.47 5.92
N CYS A 61 14.44 -22.22 6.43
CA CYS A 61 15.22 -21.94 7.63
C CYS A 61 14.76 -20.65 8.30
N TYR A 62 15.06 -20.54 9.59
CA TYR A 62 15.00 -19.29 10.33
C TYR A 62 16.38 -18.67 10.34
N CYS A 63 16.45 -17.34 10.36
CA CYS A 63 17.72 -16.59 10.35
C CYS A 63 17.54 -15.21 11.00
N LYS A 64 18.62 -14.45 11.09
CA LYS A 64 18.55 -13.04 11.45
C LYS A 64 18.09 -12.19 10.27
N GLU A 65 17.59 -11.00 10.55
CA GLU A 65 17.12 -10.07 9.51
C GLU A 65 18.26 -9.66 8.55
N GLU A 66 19.48 -9.53 9.08
CA GLU A 66 20.68 -9.17 8.31
C GLU A 66 21.07 -10.20 7.25
N ASP A 67 20.78 -11.50 7.49
CA ASP A 67 21.15 -12.62 6.63
C ASP A 67 20.09 -12.90 5.53
N LEU A 68 18.91 -12.29 5.62
CA LEU A 68 17.77 -12.62 4.75
C LEU A 68 18.10 -12.52 3.26
N ASN A 69 18.76 -11.43 2.84
CA ASN A 69 19.03 -11.18 1.43
C ASN A 69 20.03 -12.20 0.86
N GLU A 70 21.06 -12.52 1.63
CA GLU A 70 22.09 -13.47 1.21
C GLU A 70 21.54 -14.89 1.13
N LEU A 71 20.76 -15.30 2.15
CA LEU A 71 20.13 -16.60 2.18
C LEU A 71 19.06 -16.77 1.10
N GLU A 72 18.25 -15.73 0.82
CA GLU A 72 17.29 -15.80 -0.27
C GLU A 72 18.01 -16.03 -1.61
N ALA A 73 19.03 -15.23 -1.91
CA ALA A 73 19.82 -15.37 -3.14
C ALA A 73 20.46 -16.76 -3.23
N PHE A 74 21.04 -17.25 -2.12
CA PHE A 74 21.61 -18.60 -2.05
C PHE A 74 20.60 -19.68 -2.38
N TYR A 75 19.40 -19.63 -1.77
CA TYR A 75 18.38 -20.66 -2.03
C TYR A 75 17.77 -20.54 -3.41
N ILE A 76 17.60 -19.33 -3.96
CA ILE A 76 17.16 -19.12 -5.35
C ILE A 76 18.14 -19.78 -6.31
N ALA A 77 19.46 -19.56 -6.13
CA ALA A 77 20.49 -20.20 -6.94
C ALA A 77 20.53 -21.71 -6.75
N LYS A 78 20.51 -22.20 -5.49
CA LYS A 78 20.54 -23.62 -5.15
C LYS A 78 19.41 -24.41 -5.81
N TYR A 79 18.21 -23.85 -5.83
CA TYR A 79 17.03 -24.48 -6.44
C TYR A 79 16.84 -24.11 -7.91
N ASN A 80 17.70 -23.24 -8.47
CA ASN A 80 17.58 -22.72 -9.84
C ASN A 80 16.17 -22.16 -10.15
N SER A 81 15.57 -21.51 -9.16
CA SER A 81 14.15 -21.13 -9.21
C SER A 81 13.85 -19.93 -10.12
N THR A 82 14.87 -19.23 -10.64
CA THR A 82 14.73 -18.23 -11.71
C THR A 82 14.53 -18.85 -13.08
N ASN A 83 14.98 -20.10 -13.28
CA ASN A 83 14.72 -20.79 -14.52
C ASN A 83 13.26 -21.22 -14.57
N GLN A 84 12.52 -20.76 -15.59
CA GLN A 84 11.10 -21.05 -15.75
C GLN A 84 10.74 -22.54 -15.80
N ARG A 85 11.71 -23.41 -16.08
CA ARG A 85 11.53 -24.85 -16.05
C ARG A 85 11.42 -25.40 -14.62
N TYR A 86 12.10 -24.76 -13.65
CA TYR A 86 12.23 -25.24 -12.28
C TYR A 86 11.57 -24.36 -11.23
N GLY A 87 11.28 -23.10 -11.56
CA GLY A 87 10.76 -22.18 -10.56
C GLY A 87 9.91 -21.03 -11.07
N TYR A 88 9.51 -20.21 -10.13
CA TYR A 88 8.66 -19.05 -10.32
C TYR A 88 9.33 -17.71 -9.97
N ASN A 89 10.59 -17.70 -9.50
CA ASN A 89 11.28 -16.46 -9.21
C ASN A 89 11.61 -15.71 -10.50
N PHE A 90 11.49 -14.36 -10.48
CA PHE A 90 11.82 -13.52 -11.63
C PHE A 90 13.29 -13.12 -11.66
N ASP A 91 13.90 -12.96 -10.46
CA ASP A 91 15.28 -12.51 -10.31
C ASP A 91 16.05 -13.37 -9.30
N ALA A 92 17.34 -13.11 -9.19
CA ALA A 92 18.24 -13.85 -8.31
C ALA A 92 18.03 -13.60 -6.80
N GLY A 93 17.06 -12.76 -6.43
CA GLY A 93 16.83 -12.40 -5.03
C GLY A 93 17.86 -11.42 -4.48
N GLY A 94 17.89 -11.31 -3.16
CA GLY A 94 18.84 -10.42 -2.46
C GLY A 94 18.50 -8.93 -2.51
N ASN A 95 17.52 -8.53 -3.31
CA ASN A 95 17.02 -7.15 -3.41
C ASN A 95 15.72 -6.96 -2.62
N GLY A 96 15.57 -7.72 -1.53
CA GLY A 96 14.34 -7.76 -0.75
C GLY A 96 13.80 -6.39 -0.41
N THR A 97 12.49 -6.24 -0.50
CA THR A 97 11.72 -5.08 -0.01
C THR A 97 11.69 -5.03 1.53
N GLY A 98 12.66 -5.66 2.21
CA GLY A 98 12.83 -5.59 3.66
C GLY A 98 13.00 -4.15 4.16
N ARG A 99 13.01 -3.94 5.46
CA ARG A 99 13.30 -2.63 6.04
C ARG A 99 14.67 -2.17 5.50
N LYS A 100 14.65 -1.10 4.74
CA LYS A 100 15.89 -0.49 4.25
C LYS A 100 16.77 -0.11 5.44
N SER A 101 18.07 -0.40 5.34
CA SER A 101 19.02 0.00 6.39
C SER A 101 18.92 1.51 6.64
N GLU A 102 19.28 1.96 7.82
CA GLU A 102 19.29 3.39 8.16
C GLU A 102 20.19 4.19 7.22
N GLU A 103 21.28 3.59 6.76
CA GLU A 103 22.16 4.19 5.76
C GLU A 103 21.45 4.37 4.40
N THR A 104 20.72 3.34 3.94
CA THR A 104 19.93 3.41 2.70
C THR A 104 18.80 4.44 2.84
N LYS A 105 18.12 4.51 3.98
CA LYS A 105 17.10 5.52 4.27
C LYS A 105 17.69 6.93 4.23
N LYS A 106 18.88 7.14 4.82
CA LYS A 106 19.61 8.42 4.77
C LYS A 106 19.96 8.79 3.32
N LYS A 107 20.56 7.88 2.53
CA LYS A 107 20.86 8.11 1.11
C LYS A 107 19.61 8.48 0.31
N MET A 108 18.50 7.76 0.51
CA MET A 108 17.23 8.07 -0.17
C MET A 108 16.65 9.41 0.28
N SER A 109 16.74 9.76 1.58
CA SER A 109 16.29 11.05 2.10
C SER A 109 17.10 12.22 1.49
N ILE A 110 18.43 12.07 1.40
CA ILE A 110 19.33 13.05 0.78
C ILE A 110 19.01 13.21 -0.71
N ALA A 111 18.87 12.10 -1.44
CA ALA A 111 18.52 12.11 -2.87
C ALA A 111 17.16 12.76 -3.10
N LYS A 112 16.17 12.51 -2.23
CA LYS A 112 14.85 13.13 -2.31
C LYS A 112 14.89 14.64 -2.01
N LYS A 113 15.68 15.07 -1.03
CA LYS A 113 15.88 16.50 -0.72
C LYS A 113 16.60 17.25 -1.86
N GLY A 114 17.51 16.55 -2.57
CA GLY A 114 18.23 17.11 -3.73
C GLY A 114 17.42 17.09 -5.04
N ASN A 115 16.28 16.39 -5.08
CA ASN A 115 15.48 16.29 -6.28
C ASN A 115 14.64 17.56 -6.49
N LYS A 116 15.21 18.49 -7.26
CA LYS A 116 14.57 19.75 -7.67
C LYS A 116 13.72 19.61 -8.94
N ALA A 117 13.38 18.40 -9.36
CA ALA A 117 12.65 18.16 -10.62
C ALA A 117 11.32 18.93 -10.72
N MET A 118 10.72 19.30 -9.59
CA MET A 118 9.50 20.12 -9.52
C MET A 118 9.78 21.57 -9.09
N ASN A 119 11.04 21.93 -8.73
CA ASN A 119 11.37 23.29 -8.37
C ASN A 119 11.48 24.17 -9.63
N GLY A 120 10.64 25.19 -9.71
CA GLY A 120 10.65 26.14 -10.82
C GLY A 120 9.64 25.83 -11.95
N ILE A 121 8.91 24.73 -11.88
CA ILE A 121 7.77 24.51 -12.77
C ILE A 121 6.66 25.48 -12.36
N LYS A 122 6.50 26.57 -13.15
CA LYS A 122 5.34 27.45 -13.02
C LYS A 122 4.14 26.73 -13.62
N LEU A 123 3.27 26.20 -12.77
CA LEU A 123 1.98 25.68 -13.22
C LEU A 123 1.16 26.81 -13.84
N SER A 124 0.52 26.56 -14.98
CA SER A 124 -0.41 27.52 -15.58
C SER A 124 -1.54 27.86 -14.58
N GLU A 125 -2.11 29.05 -14.70
CA GLU A 125 -3.22 29.47 -13.81
C GLU A 125 -4.44 28.55 -13.96
N GLU A 126 -4.65 28.03 -15.16
CA GLU A 126 -5.67 27.04 -15.43
C GLU A 126 -5.43 25.73 -14.67
N TRP A 127 -4.21 25.22 -14.65
CA TRP A 127 -3.83 24.02 -13.87
C TRP A 127 -3.96 24.25 -12.35
N LYS A 128 -3.58 25.44 -11.86
CA LYS A 128 -3.76 25.81 -10.45
C LYS A 128 -5.24 25.87 -10.08
N ARG A 129 -6.09 26.39 -10.97
CA ARG A 129 -7.54 26.43 -10.80
C ARG A 129 -8.10 25.01 -10.71
N HIS A 130 -7.80 24.14 -11.68
CA HIS A 130 -8.25 22.74 -11.65
C HIS A 130 -7.80 21.98 -10.40
N LEU A 131 -6.55 22.14 -9.98
CA LEU A 131 -6.06 21.57 -8.72
C LEU A 131 -6.80 22.12 -7.51
N SER A 132 -7.16 23.40 -7.52
CA SER A 132 -7.92 24.06 -6.46
C SER A 132 -9.36 23.55 -6.40
N GLU A 133 -10.00 23.38 -7.55
CA GLU A 133 -11.38 22.89 -7.69
C GLU A 133 -11.48 21.39 -7.35
N ALA A 134 -10.48 20.59 -7.72
CA ALA A 134 -10.43 19.16 -7.45
C ALA A 134 -10.15 18.83 -5.97
N GLN A 135 -9.73 19.80 -5.14
CA GLN A 135 -9.46 19.54 -3.72
C GLN A 135 -10.75 19.56 -2.89
N PRO A 136 -11.22 18.43 -2.37
CA PRO A 136 -12.45 18.36 -1.55
C PRO A 136 -12.39 19.23 -0.29
N HIS A 137 -11.18 19.64 0.13
CA HIS A 137 -10.95 20.44 1.33
C HIS A 137 -11.27 21.94 1.18
N LYS A 138 -11.47 22.41 -0.05
CA LYS A 138 -11.89 23.79 -0.33
C LYS A 138 -13.40 23.92 -0.58
N LYS A 139 -14.15 22.84 -0.45
CA LYS A 139 -15.61 22.91 -0.57
C LYS A 139 -16.19 23.60 0.63
N ARG A 140 -17.06 24.60 0.36
CA ARG A 140 -17.83 25.27 1.41
C ARG A 140 -18.77 24.27 2.09
N ILE A 141 -18.91 24.38 3.38
CA ILE A 141 -19.76 23.53 4.20
C ILE A 141 -20.63 24.35 5.13
N ILE A 142 -21.76 23.78 5.52
CA ILE A 142 -22.73 24.42 6.43
C ILE A 142 -22.90 23.48 7.63
N CYS A 143 -22.87 24.06 8.83
CA CYS A 143 -23.36 23.38 10.02
C CYS A 143 -24.90 23.41 10.00
N ILE A 144 -25.53 22.25 9.93
CA ILE A 144 -26.99 22.16 9.83
C ILE A 144 -27.67 22.65 11.12
N ASP A 145 -27.02 22.43 12.27
CA ASP A 145 -27.62 22.71 13.57
C ASP A 145 -27.50 24.20 13.98
N THR A 146 -26.48 24.92 13.49
CA THR A 146 -26.27 26.34 13.79
C THR A 146 -26.55 27.26 12.62
N GLY A 147 -26.64 26.73 11.39
CA GLY A 147 -26.76 27.53 10.16
C GLY A 147 -25.47 28.21 9.72
N GLU A 148 -24.35 28.05 10.45
CA GLU A 148 -23.09 28.71 10.15
C GLU A 148 -22.43 28.11 8.91
N GLU A 149 -21.96 28.97 8.00
CA GLU A 149 -21.22 28.59 6.81
C GLU A 149 -19.70 28.72 7.02
N PHE A 150 -18.96 27.77 6.45
CA PHE A 150 -17.50 27.72 6.51
C PHE A 150 -16.95 27.57 5.10
N GLU A 151 -15.86 28.30 4.81
CA GLU A 151 -15.22 28.27 3.49
C GLU A 151 -14.49 26.93 3.20
N SER A 152 -14.14 26.19 4.26
CA SER A 152 -13.46 24.90 4.15
C SER A 152 -13.61 24.07 5.43
N PHE A 153 -13.30 22.79 5.34
CA PHE A 153 -13.19 21.91 6.51
C PHE A 153 -12.15 22.37 7.53
N ALA A 154 -11.08 23.07 7.07
CA ALA A 154 -10.06 23.59 7.95
C ALA A 154 -10.58 24.82 8.71
N ASP A 155 -11.40 25.64 8.09
CA ASP A 155 -12.05 26.80 8.70
C ASP A 155 -13.06 26.35 9.74
N ALA A 156 -13.93 25.40 9.40
CA ALA A 156 -14.87 24.79 10.35
C ALA A 156 -14.15 24.17 11.55
N SER A 157 -13.06 23.46 11.33
CA SER A 157 -12.27 22.85 12.40
C SER A 157 -11.70 23.90 13.36
N ARG A 158 -11.19 25.02 12.83
CA ARG A 158 -10.64 26.13 13.64
C ARG A 158 -11.73 26.82 14.46
N LYS A 159 -12.87 27.12 13.85
CA LYS A 159 -13.95 27.84 14.49
C LYS A 159 -14.73 27.00 15.51
N THR A 160 -14.95 25.72 15.21
CA THR A 160 -15.72 24.82 16.08
C THR A 160 -14.86 24.04 17.08
N GLY A 161 -13.53 24.03 16.93
CA GLY A 161 -12.62 23.19 17.73
C GLY A 161 -12.72 21.69 17.42
N LEU A 162 -13.52 21.27 16.44
CA LEU A 162 -13.74 19.88 16.10
C LEU A 162 -12.66 19.35 15.15
N ASN A 163 -12.39 18.04 15.24
CA ASN A 163 -11.41 17.41 14.38
C ASN A 163 -11.86 17.42 12.90
N ARG A 164 -11.02 17.96 12.01
CA ARG A 164 -11.28 18.11 10.58
C ARG A 164 -11.72 16.81 9.89
N SER A 165 -11.04 15.69 10.18
CA SER A 165 -11.38 14.39 9.57
C SER A 165 -12.76 13.89 10.00
N LYS A 166 -13.18 14.20 11.22
CA LYS A 166 -14.52 13.86 11.72
C LYS A 166 -15.60 14.71 11.05
N ILE A 167 -15.33 16.00 10.76
CA ILE A 167 -16.26 16.88 10.01
C ILE A 167 -16.40 16.37 8.58
N VAL A 168 -15.30 15.99 7.91
CA VAL A 168 -15.32 15.35 6.58
C VAL A 168 -16.21 14.10 6.59
N SER A 169 -16.03 13.22 7.60
CA SER A 169 -16.80 11.98 7.70
C SER A 169 -18.30 12.22 7.89
N VAL A 170 -18.70 13.34 8.51
CA VAL A 170 -20.10 13.75 8.61
C VAL A 170 -20.64 14.19 7.25
N CYS A 171 -19.91 15.07 6.55
CA CYS A 171 -20.32 15.55 5.22
C CYS A 171 -20.39 14.45 4.15
N THR A 172 -19.58 13.39 4.29
CA THR A 172 -19.56 12.24 3.37
C THR A 172 -20.53 11.11 3.78
N GLY A 173 -21.30 11.28 4.85
CA GLY A 173 -22.29 10.29 5.31
C GLY A 173 -21.73 9.09 6.09
N HIS A 174 -20.40 9.05 6.31
CA HIS A 174 -19.80 7.98 7.12
C HIS A 174 -20.03 8.14 8.62
N ARG A 175 -20.53 9.30 9.04
CA ARG A 175 -20.85 9.62 10.43
C ARG A 175 -22.02 10.58 10.49
N ASN A 176 -22.94 10.38 11.45
CA ASN A 176 -24.13 11.22 11.56
C ASN A 176 -23.85 12.61 12.16
N LYS A 177 -22.93 12.69 13.15
CA LYS A 177 -22.57 13.95 13.84
C LYS A 177 -21.18 13.88 14.45
N THR A 178 -20.57 15.05 14.72
CA THR A 178 -19.33 15.19 15.50
C THR A 178 -19.43 16.39 16.44
N GLY A 179 -19.04 16.21 17.71
CA GLY A 179 -19.23 17.22 18.74
C GLY A 179 -20.68 17.70 18.92
N GLY A 180 -21.65 16.81 18.65
CA GLY A 180 -23.07 17.16 18.68
C GLY A 180 -23.60 17.83 17.41
N LEU A 181 -22.71 18.26 16.47
CA LEU A 181 -23.05 19.03 15.27
C LEU A 181 -23.08 18.16 14.01
N ARG A 182 -23.97 18.51 13.07
CA ARG A 182 -24.12 17.92 11.74
C ARG A 182 -23.63 18.90 10.69
N PHE A 183 -22.97 18.38 9.64
CA PHE A 183 -22.41 19.20 8.56
C PHE A 183 -22.82 18.65 7.21
N ARG A 184 -23.01 19.53 6.21
CA ARG A 184 -23.21 19.19 4.81
C ARG A 184 -22.41 20.10 3.88
N TYR A 185 -22.26 19.72 2.65
CA TYR A 185 -21.72 20.62 1.64
C TYR A 185 -22.72 21.78 1.35
N ALA A 186 -22.19 22.99 1.13
CA ALA A 186 -23.01 24.17 0.88
C ALA A 186 -23.80 24.10 -0.44
N ASN A 187 -23.29 23.36 -1.43
CA ASN A 187 -23.86 23.27 -2.79
C ASN A 187 -24.75 22.03 -3.02
N THR A 188 -25.09 21.29 -1.99
CA THR A 188 -26.14 20.26 -2.12
C THR A 188 -27.50 20.94 -1.95
N GLU A 189 -28.09 21.37 -3.06
CA GLU A 189 -29.53 21.62 -3.09
C GLU A 189 -30.24 20.37 -2.60
N THR A 190 -31.03 20.50 -1.57
CA THR A 190 -31.97 19.49 -1.10
C THR A 190 -32.97 19.23 -2.24
N GLY A 191 -32.67 18.24 -3.09
CA GLY A 191 -33.70 17.65 -3.93
C GLY A 191 -34.77 17.05 -3.02
N GLY A 192 -35.97 17.56 -3.15
CA GLY A 192 -37.16 17.12 -2.43
C GLY A 192 -37.58 15.68 -2.73
#